data_8644ba1400eba5619e368c4a6a691ffe
#
_entry.id   8644ba1400eba5619e368c4a6a691ffe
#
_cell.length_a   1.000
_cell.length_b   1.000
_cell.length_c   1.000
_cell.angle_alpha   90.00
_cell.angle_beta   90.00
_cell.angle_gamma   90.00
#
_symmetry.space_group_name_H-M   'P 1'
#
loop_
_entity.id
_entity.type
_entity.pdbx_description
1 polymer ?
#
loop_
_entity_poly.entity_id
_entity_poly.type
_entity_poly.pdbx_seq_one_letter_code
_entity_poly.pdbx_strand_id
1 'polypeptide(L)'
;MIHDLIIIGSGPAGYTAAIYAARAQLKPVMFEGQSVGGQPGGQLMLTTDVENFPGFPEGIQGPELMEQMKKQAVRFGTEIYAKDVMSVDFSVKPFVVRTDDREYFANSVIVTTVAQAKWLGVPGEQTYQGNGVSACATCDGFFFKEKHVVVVGGGDAAMEEANFLTRFASKLTLLVRSDILRASKIMQERVKMNPKIEIMWNTEVVEVVGDSPSTSSGQVKMTGLKIKNNKTQEVSDMQADGLFVAIGHKPNTEIFAGQLALDSVGYIVTKSHSTATSVDGVYAGGDVADHIYRQAVSAAGTGCMAALDAEKYLSKQAS
;
A
#
# COMPACT_ATOMS: atom_id res chain seq x y z
N MET A 1 0.85 -0.68 -33.07
CA MET A 1 -0.42 0.04 -32.75
C MET A 1 -0.12 1.04 -31.66
N ILE A 2 -0.64 2.26 -31.75
CA ILE A 2 -0.51 3.27 -30.69
C ILE A 2 -1.82 3.28 -29.92
N HIS A 3 -1.74 3.15 -28.61
CA HIS A 3 -2.89 3.21 -27.69
C HIS A 3 -3.11 4.65 -27.24
N ASP A 4 -4.35 5.06 -27.06
CA ASP A 4 -4.65 6.38 -26.50
C ASP A 4 -4.16 6.47 -25.05
N LEU A 5 -4.41 5.41 -24.27
CA LEU A 5 -4.06 5.36 -22.87
C LEU A 5 -3.54 3.96 -22.46
N ILE A 6 -2.41 3.95 -21.75
CA ILE A 6 -1.93 2.78 -21.02
C ILE A 6 -1.98 3.07 -19.51
N ILE A 7 -2.45 2.09 -18.74
CA ILE A 7 -2.47 2.10 -17.26
C ILE A 7 -1.47 1.06 -16.76
N ILE A 8 -0.51 1.48 -15.93
CA ILE A 8 0.51 0.60 -15.36
C ILE A 8 0.22 0.40 -13.88
N GLY A 9 -0.14 -0.83 -13.51
CA GLY A 9 -0.54 -1.20 -12.15
C GLY A 9 -2.04 -1.41 -12.02
N SER A 10 -2.43 -2.13 -10.98
CA SER A 10 -3.79 -2.50 -10.64
C SER A 10 -4.16 -1.98 -9.23
N GLY A 11 -5.15 -2.62 -8.57
CA GLY A 11 -5.67 -2.16 -7.29
C GLY A 11 -6.72 -1.06 -7.45
N PRO A 12 -7.18 -0.45 -6.34
CA PRO A 12 -8.27 0.52 -6.39
C PRO A 12 -8.01 1.71 -7.30
N ALA A 13 -6.78 2.23 -7.35
CA ALA A 13 -6.42 3.33 -8.24
C ALA A 13 -6.46 2.92 -9.71
N GLY A 14 -5.81 1.80 -10.06
CA GLY A 14 -5.72 1.32 -11.43
C GLY A 14 -7.07 0.93 -12.00
N TYR A 15 -7.84 0.10 -11.30
CA TYR A 15 -9.16 -0.30 -11.77
C TYR A 15 -10.14 0.87 -11.85
N THR A 16 -10.07 1.85 -10.92
CA THR A 16 -10.90 3.05 -11.01
C THR A 16 -10.49 3.90 -12.21
N ALA A 17 -9.20 4.11 -12.45
CA ALA A 17 -8.72 4.82 -13.63
C ALA A 17 -9.20 4.13 -14.91
N ALA A 18 -9.12 2.80 -14.99
CA ALA A 18 -9.58 2.01 -16.12
C ALA A 18 -11.09 2.17 -16.38
N ILE A 19 -11.92 2.13 -15.32
CA ILE A 19 -13.36 2.32 -15.41
C ILE A 19 -13.69 3.70 -15.99
N TYR A 20 -13.10 4.75 -15.45
CA TYR A 20 -13.37 6.13 -15.92
C TYR A 20 -12.87 6.36 -17.34
N ALA A 21 -11.67 5.91 -17.66
CA ALA A 21 -11.10 6.02 -19.01
C ALA A 21 -11.93 5.23 -20.05
N ALA A 22 -12.33 4.00 -19.74
CA ALA A 22 -13.16 3.21 -20.64
C ALA A 22 -14.53 3.84 -20.86
N ARG A 23 -15.16 4.40 -19.83
CA ARG A 23 -16.42 5.14 -19.95
C ARG A 23 -16.28 6.44 -20.78
N ALA A 24 -15.10 7.06 -20.77
CA ALA A 24 -14.76 8.18 -21.66
C ALA A 24 -14.35 7.72 -23.08
N GLN A 25 -14.49 6.43 -23.40
CA GLN A 25 -14.18 5.81 -24.69
C GLN A 25 -12.70 5.88 -25.12
N LEU A 26 -11.79 6.01 -24.17
CA LEU A 26 -10.34 6.04 -24.43
C LEU A 26 -9.74 4.65 -24.71
N LYS A 27 -10.53 3.57 -24.63
CA LYS A 27 -10.10 2.18 -24.87
C LYS A 27 -8.79 1.85 -24.12
N PRO A 28 -8.74 1.99 -22.80
CA PRO A 28 -7.51 1.83 -22.06
C PRO A 28 -7.00 0.40 -22.12
N VAL A 29 -5.67 0.28 -22.23
CA VAL A 29 -4.94 -0.97 -21.99
C VAL A 29 -4.33 -0.89 -20.61
N MET A 30 -4.50 -1.95 -19.80
CA MET A 30 -3.97 -2.03 -18.46
C MET A 30 -2.97 -3.18 -18.32
N PHE A 31 -1.82 -2.92 -17.72
CA PHE A 31 -0.88 -3.92 -17.24
C PHE A 31 -1.03 -4.05 -15.73
N GLU A 32 -1.69 -5.12 -15.28
CA GLU A 32 -2.01 -5.30 -13.86
C GLU A 32 -0.85 -5.83 -13.02
N GLY A 33 0.25 -6.24 -13.68
CA GLY A 33 1.36 -6.96 -13.05
C GLY A 33 1.10 -8.46 -12.98
N GLN A 34 2.13 -9.22 -12.62
CA GLN A 34 2.05 -10.67 -12.43
C GLN A 34 2.87 -11.13 -11.22
N SER A 35 4.11 -10.67 -11.08
CA SER A 35 5.03 -11.14 -10.05
C SER A 35 5.93 -10.06 -9.49
N VAL A 36 6.29 -9.06 -10.29
CA VAL A 36 7.15 -7.96 -9.86
C VAL A 36 6.30 -6.89 -9.17
N GLY A 37 6.73 -6.47 -7.96
CA GLY A 37 6.01 -5.44 -7.22
C GLY A 37 4.78 -5.92 -6.43
N GLY A 38 4.55 -7.23 -6.33
CA GLY A 38 3.45 -7.85 -5.57
C GLY A 38 2.34 -8.42 -6.44
N GLN A 39 1.29 -8.92 -5.79
CA GLN A 39 0.16 -9.53 -6.50
C GLN A 39 -0.69 -8.48 -7.23
N PRO A 40 -1.26 -8.80 -8.42
CA PRO A 40 -2.29 -7.98 -9.07
C PRO A 40 -3.42 -7.67 -8.07
N GLY A 41 -3.81 -6.37 -7.97
CA GLY A 41 -4.77 -5.91 -6.96
C GLY A 41 -4.11 -5.25 -5.74
N GLY A 42 -2.78 -5.41 -5.56
CA GLY A 42 -1.99 -4.72 -4.54
C GLY A 42 -2.25 -5.24 -3.12
N GLN A 43 -2.12 -4.35 -2.13
CA GLN A 43 -2.21 -4.69 -0.70
C GLN A 43 -3.54 -5.32 -0.28
N LEU A 44 -4.63 -5.03 -0.99
CA LEU A 44 -5.95 -5.62 -0.70
C LEU A 44 -6.03 -7.13 -0.98
N MET A 45 -5.13 -7.66 -1.78
CA MET A 45 -5.04 -9.12 -2.00
C MET A 45 -4.46 -9.86 -0.79
N LEU A 46 -3.84 -9.15 0.13
CA LEU A 46 -3.18 -9.69 1.34
C LEU A 46 -4.00 -9.46 2.61
N THR A 47 -5.12 -8.73 2.53
CA THR A 47 -5.99 -8.45 3.66
C THR A 47 -7.24 -9.32 3.66
N THR A 48 -7.91 -9.38 4.79
CA THR A 48 -9.18 -10.08 4.96
C THR A 48 -10.34 -9.11 4.77
N ASP A 49 -11.00 -8.69 5.86
CA ASP A 49 -12.17 -7.83 5.81
C ASP A 49 -11.79 -6.37 5.56
N VAL A 50 -12.44 -5.75 4.58
CA VAL A 50 -12.36 -4.34 4.25
C VAL A 50 -13.68 -3.68 4.66
N GLU A 51 -13.69 -3.01 5.80
CA GLU A 51 -14.90 -2.37 6.35
C GLU A 51 -14.96 -0.86 6.04
N ASN A 52 -13.87 -0.29 5.53
CA ASN A 52 -13.70 1.15 5.33
C ASN A 52 -13.77 1.59 3.86
N PHE A 53 -14.19 0.71 2.95
CA PHE A 53 -14.48 1.07 1.56
C PHE A 53 -16.00 1.29 1.41
N PRO A 54 -16.48 2.52 1.11
CA PRO A 54 -17.91 2.82 1.05
C PRO A 54 -18.66 1.99 0.00
N GLY A 55 -19.87 1.58 0.33
CA GLY A 55 -20.74 0.77 -0.54
C GLY A 55 -20.95 -0.67 -0.06
N PHE A 56 -20.19 -1.10 0.96
CA PHE A 56 -20.27 -2.43 1.54
C PHE A 56 -20.58 -2.36 3.05
N PRO A 57 -21.85 -2.25 3.43
CA PRO A 57 -22.26 -2.03 4.84
C PRO A 57 -21.85 -3.18 5.78
N GLU A 58 -21.72 -4.39 5.24
CA GLU A 58 -21.27 -5.60 5.99
C GLU A 58 -19.78 -5.88 5.80
N GLY A 59 -19.02 -4.92 5.19
CA GLY A 59 -17.65 -5.17 4.76
C GLY A 59 -17.58 -6.01 3.49
N ILE A 60 -16.37 -6.24 3.00
CA ILE A 60 -16.06 -7.11 1.86
C ILE A 60 -14.66 -7.67 2.01
N GLN A 61 -14.41 -8.90 1.55
CA GLN A 61 -13.06 -9.43 1.51
C GLN A 61 -12.20 -8.67 0.49
N GLY A 62 -10.95 -8.33 0.85
CA GLY A 62 -10.08 -7.54 -0.01
C GLY A 62 -9.91 -8.13 -1.42
N PRO A 63 -9.63 -9.44 -1.59
CA PRO A 63 -9.57 -10.09 -2.89
C PRO A 63 -10.88 -10.01 -3.68
N GLU A 64 -12.03 -10.13 -3.00
CA GLU A 64 -13.34 -10.02 -3.64
C GLU A 64 -13.59 -8.61 -4.16
N LEU A 65 -13.26 -7.59 -3.39
CA LEU A 65 -13.36 -6.19 -3.82
C LEU A 65 -12.54 -5.96 -5.09
N MET A 66 -11.30 -6.47 -5.14
CA MET A 66 -10.44 -6.35 -6.32
C MET A 66 -11.02 -7.06 -7.54
N GLU A 67 -11.57 -8.23 -7.36
CA GLU A 67 -12.23 -8.99 -8.42
C GLU A 67 -13.47 -8.25 -8.96
N GLN A 68 -14.27 -7.66 -8.09
CA GLN A 68 -15.45 -6.87 -8.51
C GLN A 68 -15.03 -5.61 -9.29
N MET A 69 -14.00 -4.88 -8.84
CA MET A 69 -13.48 -3.70 -9.54
C MET A 69 -12.89 -4.08 -10.90
N LYS A 70 -12.16 -5.19 -10.99
CA LYS A 70 -11.63 -5.74 -12.25
C LYS A 70 -12.75 -6.07 -13.22
N LYS A 71 -13.77 -6.81 -12.77
CA LYS A 71 -14.96 -7.14 -13.60
C LYS A 71 -15.67 -5.88 -14.11
N GLN A 72 -15.75 -4.84 -13.28
CA GLN A 72 -16.34 -3.57 -13.68
C GLN A 72 -15.51 -2.89 -14.78
N ALA A 73 -14.18 -2.86 -14.66
CA ALA A 73 -13.30 -2.30 -15.69
C ALA A 73 -13.42 -3.05 -17.02
N VAL A 74 -13.39 -4.38 -16.99
CA VAL A 74 -13.55 -5.24 -18.18
C VAL A 74 -14.94 -5.03 -18.83
N ARG A 75 -16.00 -4.91 -18.03
CA ARG A 75 -17.36 -4.65 -18.54
C ARG A 75 -17.45 -3.39 -19.38
N PHE A 76 -16.64 -2.36 -19.09
CA PHE A 76 -16.59 -1.12 -19.86
C PHE A 76 -15.61 -1.17 -21.04
N GLY A 77 -14.91 -2.28 -21.24
CA GLY A 77 -14.04 -2.50 -22.40
C GLY A 77 -12.56 -2.22 -22.15
N THR A 78 -12.12 -2.17 -20.89
CA THR A 78 -10.68 -2.15 -20.58
C THR A 78 -10.04 -3.48 -20.99
N GLU A 79 -8.97 -3.43 -21.78
CA GLU A 79 -8.14 -4.59 -22.09
C GLU A 79 -7.09 -4.76 -21.02
N ILE A 80 -7.11 -5.87 -20.26
CA ILE A 80 -6.24 -6.12 -19.11
C ILE A 80 -5.27 -7.25 -19.42
N TYR A 81 -3.97 -6.98 -19.24
CA TYR A 81 -2.89 -7.96 -19.38
C TYR A 81 -2.27 -8.28 -18.02
N ALA A 82 -2.23 -9.57 -17.67
CA ALA A 82 -1.47 -10.08 -16.53
C ALA A 82 0.02 -10.13 -16.89
N LYS A 83 0.65 -8.97 -17.01
CA LYS A 83 2.07 -8.81 -17.37
C LYS A 83 2.71 -7.73 -16.52
N ASP A 84 4.00 -7.93 -16.23
CA ASP A 84 4.83 -6.91 -15.60
C ASP A 84 5.35 -5.94 -16.66
N VAL A 85 5.32 -4.64 -16.35
CA VAL A 85 6.05 -3.62 -17.10
C VAL A 85 7.48 -3.59 -16.59
N MET A 86 8.43 -3.86 -17.47
CA MET A 86 9.85 -3.96 -17.13
C MET A 86 10.58 -2.63 -17.23
N SER A 87 10.18 -1.75 -18.15
CA SER A 87 10.74 -0.42 -18.31
C SER A 87 9.80 0.49 -19.10
N VAL A 88 10.06 1.79 -19.03
CA VAL A 88 9.35 2.82 -19.79
C VAL A 88 10.34 3.77 -20.45
N ASP A 89 9.88 4.45 -21.50
CA ASP A 89 10.58 5.60 -22.05
C ASP A 89 9.57 6.74 -22.25
N PHE A 90 9.65 7.72 -21.38
CA PHE A 90 8.81 8.91 -21.40
C PHE A 90 9.50 10.14 -22.05
N SER A 91 10.72 9.96 -22.58
CA SER A 91 11.45 11.01 -23.30
C SER A 91 10.98 11.19 -24.75
N VAL A 92 10.28 10.21 -25.29
CA VAL A 92 9.75 10.18 -26.66
C VAL A 92 8.24 10.18 -26.69
N LYS A 93 7.65 10.58 -27.82
CA LYS A 93 6.21 10.47 -28.10
C LYS A 93 5.99 9.76 -29.44
N PRO A 94 5.08 8.77 -29.53
CA PRO A 94 4.31 8.20 -28.41
C PRO A 94 5.22 7.58 -27.35
N PHE A 95 4.78 7.56 -26.07
CA PHE A 95 5.49 6.95 -24.96
C PHE A 95 5.67 5.46 -25.18
N VAL A 96 6.79 4.90 -24.71
CA VAL A 96 7.09 3.48 -24.83
C VAL A 96 6.93 2.79 -23.50
N VAL A 97 6.18 1.69 -23.47
CA VAL A 97 6.01 0.79 -22.31
C VAL A 97 6.47 -0.60 -22.72
N ARG A 98 7.43 -1.17 -22.00
CA ARG A 98 8.04 -2.47 -22.33
C ARG A 98 7.64 -3.52 -21.32
N THR A 99 7.15 -4.63 -21.83
CA THR A 99 6.98 -5.89 -21.08
C THR A 99 8.12 -6.86 -21.43
N ASP A 100 8.09 -8.05 -20.91
CA ASP A 100 9.07 -9.12 -21.20
C ASP A 100 9.09 -9.58 -22.67
N ASP A 101 7.94 -9.45 -23.37
CA ASP A 101 7.78 -10.00 -24.73
C ASP A 101 7.73 -8.92 -25.83
N ARG A 102 7.34 -7.68 -25.55
CA ARG A 102 7.21 -6.64 -26.59
C ARG A 102 7.12 -5.22 -26.04
N GLU A 103 7.16 -4.26 -27.01
CA GLU A 103 6.92 -2.86 -26.75
C GLU A 103 5.46 -2.46 -27.08
N TYR A 104 4.92 -1.56 -26.28
CA TYR A 104 3.64 -0.89 -26.48
C TYR A 104 3.86 0.60 -26.54
N PHE A 105 3.05 1.28 -27.35
CA PHE A 105 3.13 2.72 -27.56
C PHE A 105 1.85 3.39 -27.09
N ALA A 106 1.96 4.53 -26.39
CA ALA A 106 0.82 5.24 -25.85
C ALA A 106 0.94 6.76 -26.01
N ASN A 107 -0.20 7.41 -26.26
CA ASN A 107 -0.29 8.87 -26.26
C ASN A 107 -0.32 9.44 -24.84
N SER A 108 -0.86 8.68 -23.86
CA SER A 108 -0.89 9.02 -22.44
C SER A 108 -0.65 7.77 -21.57
N VAL A 109 -0.11 7.96 -20.36
CA VAL A 109 0.13 6.87 -19.40
C VAL A 109 -0.34 7.28 -18.02
N ILE A 110 -1.01 6.35 -17.31
CA ILE A 110 -1.34 6.49 -15.89
C ILE A 110 -0.55 5.44 -15.10
N VAL A 111 0.18 5.89 -14.06
CA VAL A 111 0.97 5.04 -13.17
C VAL A 111 0.20 4.82 -11.86
N THR A 112 -0.07 3.56 -11.52
CA THR A 112 -0.79 3.14 -10.31
C THR A 112 -0.14 1.90 -9.65
N THR A 113 1.19 1.86 -9.64
CA THR A 113 2.00 0.68 -9.25
C THR A 113 2.09 0.40 -7.75
N VAL A 114 1.29 1.06 -6.93
CA VAL A 114 1.15 0.82 -5.48
C VAL A 114 2.43 1.18 -4.68
N ALA A 115 2.35 1.13 -3.36
CA ALA A 115 3.48 1.08 -2.44
C ALA A 115 3.34 -0.15 -1.52
N GLN A 116 4.41 -0.89 -1.34
CA GLN A 116 4.43 -2.07 -0.48
C GLN A 116 4.82 -1.69 0.94
N ALA A 117 4.13 -2.26 1.93
CA ALA A 117 4.58 -2.20 3.30
C ALA A 117 5.93 -2.90 3.44
N LYS A 118 6.82 -2.32 4.23
CA LYS A 118 8.05 -3.00 4.63
C LYS A 118 7.74 -3.93 5.79
N TRP A 119 8.25 -5.15 5.70
CA TRP A 119 8.10 -6.18 6.70
C TRP A 119 9.42 -6.41 7.44
N LEU A 120 9.36 -7.05 8.62
CA LEU A 120 10.54 -7.35 9.44
C LEU A 120 11.35 -8.51 8.84
N GLY A 121 10.69 -9.41 8.10
CA GLY A 121 11.32 -10.60 7.51
C GLY A 121 11.62 -11.68 8.55
N VAL A 122 10.89 -11.72 9.66
CA VAL A 122 11.09 -12.68 10.74
C VAL A 122 10.18 -13.91 10.60
N PRO A 123 10.57 -15.07 11.15
CA PRO A 123 9.72 -16.26 11.18
C PRO A 123 8.33 -15.96 11.75
N GLY A 124 7.29 -16.56 11.16
CA GLY A 124 5.89 -16.38 11.56
C GLY A 124 5.22 -15.11 11.07
N GLU A 125 5.95 -14.05 10.71
CA GLU A 125 5.38 -12.79 10.27
C GLU A 125 4.38 -12.97 9.13
N GLN A 126 4.78 -13.64 8.05
CA GLN A 126 3.93 -13.89 6.88
C GLN A 126 2.75 -14.82 7.21
N THR A 127 2.94 -15.78 8.10
CA THR A 127 1.89 -16.75 8.49
C THR A 127 0.71 -16.06 9.17
N TYR A 128 0.98 -15.00 9.95
CA TYR A 128 -0.03 -14.32 10.75
C TYR A 128 -0.47 -12.99 10.14
N GLN A 129 -0.06 -12.65 8.90
CA GLN A 129 -0.60 -11.48 8.19
C GLN A 129 -2.12 -11.61 8.04
N GLY A 130 -2.86 -10.55 8.42
CA GLY A 130 -4.33 -10.56 8.50
C GLY A 130 -4.91 -11.35 9.69
N ASN A 131 -4.07 -12.09 10.44
CA ASN A 131 -4.47 -12.92 11.58
C ASN A 131 -3.72 -12.53 12.87
N GLY A 132 -3.51 -11.22 13.05
CA GLY A 132 -2.79 -10.64 14.18
C GLY A 132 -1.60 -9.79 13.79
N VAL A 133 -1.06 -9.93 12.57
CA VAL A 133 0.02 -9.09 12.03
C VAL A 133 -0.54 -8.16 10.96
N SER A 134 -0.32 -6.86 11.10
CA SER A 134 -0.78 -5.80 10.19
C SER A 134 0.31 -4.76 9.93
N ALA A 135 0.16 -4.00 8.85
CA ALA A 135 0.95 -2.80 8.54
C ALA A 135 0.07 -1.56 8.35
N CYS A 136 -1.19 -1.60 8.82
CA CYS A 136 -2.15 -0.50 8.68
C CYS A 136 -3.03 -0.35 9.92
N ALA A 137 -2.68 0.56 10.81
CA ALA A 137 -3.47 0.80 12.02
C ALA A 137 -4.89 1.31 11.73
N THR A 138 -5.06 2.13 10.70
CA THR A 138 -6.37 2.68 10.31
C THR A 138 -7.29 1.64 9.67
N CYS A 139 -6.71 0.57 9.10
CA CYS A 139 -7.47 -0.53 8.52
C CYS A 139 -7.95 -1.51 9.62
N ASP A 140 -7.02 -1.95 10.47
CA ASP A 140 -7.22 -3.12 11.32
C ASP A 140 -7.36 -2.79 12.80
N GLY A 141 -7.12 -1.54 13.22
CA GLY A 141 -7.08 -1.16 14.63
C GLY A 141 -8.37 -1.47 15.38
N PHE A 142 -9.52 -1.39 14.73
CA PHE A 142 -10.83 -1.70 15.32
C PHE A 142 -10.94 -3.15 15.83
N PHE A 143 -10.32 -4.12 15.14
CA PHE A 143 -10.33 -5.53 15.52
C PHE A 143 -9.54 -5.85 16.81
N PHE A 144 -8.78 -4.86 17.30
CA PHE A 144 -7.94 -4.99 18.50
C PHE A 144 -8.52 -4.24 19.71
N LYS A 145 -9.83 -4.05 19.76
CA LYS A 145 -10.52 -3.45 20.90
C LYS A 145 -10.27 -4.26 22.17
N GLU A 146 -9.89 -3.56 23.27
CA GLU A 146 -9.58 -4.12 24.60
C GLU A 146 -8.43 -5.16 24.60
N LYS A 147 -7.57 -5.16 23.56
CA LYS A 147 -6.45 -6.08 23.41
C LYS A 147 -5.11 -5.41 23.67
N HIS A 148 -4.06 -6.23 23.90
CA HIS A 148 -2.68 -5.77 23.93
C HIS A 148 -2.10 -5.80 22.52
N VAL A 149 -1.70 -4.66 22.01
CA VAL A 149 -1.06 -4.53 20.69
C VAL A 149 0.39 -4.06 20.81
N VAL A 150 1.20 -4.51 19.88
CA VAL A 150 2.60 -4.12 19.76
C VAL A 150 2.77 -3.36 18.44
N VAL A 151 3.45 -2.22 18.48
CA VAL A 151 3.85 -1.47 17.29
C VAL A 151 5.37 -1.51 17.17
N VAL A 152 5.88 -1.80 15.97
CA VAL A 152 7.32 -1.77 15.69
C VAL A 152 7.64 -0.58 14.82
N GLY A 153 8.52 0.30 15.31
CA GLY A 153 9.00 1.43 14.56
C GLY A 153 9.46 2.59 15.44
N GLY A 154 10.14 3.57 14.84
CA GLY A 154 10.67 4.72 15.58
C GLY A 154 10.56 6.04 14.81
N GLY A 155 9.88 6.08 13.68
CA GLY A 155 9.58 7.27 12.88
C GLY A 155 8.17 7.81 13.14
N ASP A 156 7.80 8.91 12.45
CA ASP A 156 6.50 9.58 12.61
C ASP A 156 5.33 8.62 12.38
N ALA A 157 5.37 7.79 11.33
CA ALA A 157 4.32 6.80 11.05
C ALA A 157 4.08 5.85 12.24
N ALA A 158 5.14 5.35 12.90
CA ALA A 158 4.99 4.49 14.06
C ALA A 158 4.37 5.23 15.26
N MET A 159 4.69 6.52 15.44
CA MET A 159 4.09 7.35 16.49
C MET A 159 2.61 7.62 16.22
N GLU A 160 2.24 7.89 14.96
CA GLU A 160 0.86 8.12 14.53
C GLU A 160 0.03 6.85 14.72
N GLU A 161 0.51 5.72 14.23
CA GLU A 161 -0.16 4.42 14.36
C GLU A 161 -0.31 4.02 15.83
N ALA A 162 0.75 4.18 16.66
CA ALA A 162 0.68 3.91 18.08
C ALA A 162 -0.39 4.76 18.78
N ASN A 163 -0.40 6.07 18.54
CA ASN A 163 -1.44 6.94 19.12
C ASN A 163 -2.85 6.58 18.63
N PHE A 164 -2.99 6.25 17.34
CA PHE A 164 -4.28 5.86 16.77
C PHE A 164 -4.82 4.58 17.44
N LEU A 165 -3.99 3.56 17.57
CA LEU A 165 -4.36 2.27 18.15
C LEU A 165 -4.77 2.36 19.62
N THR A 166 -4.29 3.34 20.39
CA THR A 166 -4.72 3.52 21.79
C THR A 166 -6.20 3.88 21.95
N ARG A 167 -6.89 4.23 20.85
CA ARG A 167 -8.34 4.43 20.84
C ARG A 167 -9.09 3.12 21.06
N PHE A 168 -8.48 2.01 20.67
CA PHE A 168 -9.08 0.67 20.71
C PHE A 168 -8.40 -0.21 21.75
N ALA A 169 -7.09 -0.31 21.71
CA ALA A 169 -6.30 -1.19 22.57
C ALA A 169 -6.39 -0.82 24.05
N SER A 170 -6.38 -1.84 24.91
CA SER A 170 -6.24 -1.66 26.36
C SER A 170 -4.80 -1.30 26.75
N LYS A 171 -3.83 -1.87 26.07
CA LYS A 171 -2.40 -1.63 26.24
C LYS A 171 -1.70 -1.59 24.88
N LEU A 172 -0.70 -0.73 24.74
CA LEU A 172 0.16 -0.67 23.58
C LEU A 172 1.64 -0.69 23.99
N THR A 173 2.41 -1.56 23.38
CA THR A 173 3.86 -1.58 23.52
C THR A 173 4.52 -1.15 22.22
N LEU A 174 5.33 -0.09 22.27
CA LEU A 174 6.08 0.40 21.12
C LEU A 174 7.52 -0.13 21.18
N LEU A 175 7.89 -0.99 20.24
CA LEU A 175 9.24 -1.54 20.14
C LEU A 175 10.11 -0.64 19.26
N VAL A 176 11.20 -0.17 19.84
CA VAL A 176 12.17 0.70 19.16
C VAL A 176 13.54 0.01 19.19
N ARG A 177 14.10 -0.30 18.02
CA ARG A 177 15.37 -1.06 17.89
C ARG A 177 16.61 -0.31 18.41
N SER A 178 16.50 0.99 18.70
CA SER A 178 17.56 1.86 19.20
C SER A 178 17.12 2.55 20.49
N ASP A 179 17.97 3.40 21.04
CA ASP A 179 17.67 4.24 22.22
C ASP A 179 17.13 5.65 21.86
N ILE A 180 16.89 5.89 20.58
CA ILE A 180 16.36 7.16 20.08
C ILE A 180 15.21 6.95 19.10
N LEU A 181 14.24 7.87 19.12
CA LEU A 181 13.20 8.00 18.12
C LEU A 181 13.68 8.90 16.98
N ARG A 182 13.33 8.54 15.75
CA ARG A 182 13.57 9.35 14.55
C ARG A 182 12.41 10.26 14.20
N ALA A 183 11.27 10.09 14.88
CA ALA A 183 10.08 10.90 14.73
C ALA A 183 10.31 12.36 15.10
N SER A 184 9.46 13.26 14.63
CA SER A 184 9.42 14.66 15.03
C SER A 184 9.22 14.80 16.55
N LYS A 185 9.76 15.86 17.16
CA LYS A 185 9.67 16.09 18.61
C LYS A 185 8.22 16.08 19.11
N ILE A 186 7.32 16.72 18.37
CA ILE A 186 5.88 16.76 18.69
C ILE A 186 5.28 15.35 18.77
N MET A 187 5.61 14.48 17.83
CA MET A 187 5.10 13.11 17.81
C MET A 187 5.71 12.27 18.94
N GLN A 188 6.99 12.48 19.23
CA GLN A 188 7.64 11.84 20.39
C GLN A 188 6.97 12.22 21.71
N GLU A 189 6.65 13.50 21.91
CA GLU A 189 5.97 13.99 23.12
C GLU A 189 4.58 13.38 23.26
N ARG A 190 3.80 13.35 22.18
CA ARG A 190 2.46 12.73 22.18
C ARG A 190 2.50 11.27 22.62
N VAL A 191 3.44 10.50 22.11
CA VAL A 191 3.59 9.08 22.50
C VAL A 191 4.03 8.94 23.96
N LYS A 192 5.03 9.73 24.40
CA LYS A 192 5.53 9.71 25.79
C LYS A 192 4.48 10.13 26.81
N MET A 193 3.56 11.02 26.44
CA MET A 193 2.48 11.48 27.33
C MET A 193 1.26 10.55 27.34
N ASN A 194 1.19 9.60 26.44
CA ASN A 194 0.05 8.69 26.36
C ASN A 194 0.19 7.55 27.38
N PRO A 195 -0.69 7.45 28.40
CA PRO A 195 -0.54 6.47 29.49
C PRO A 195 -0.75 5.02 29.05
N LYS A 196 -1.33 4.80 27.86
CA LYS A 196 -1.51 3.44 27.32
C LYS A 196 -0.28 2.94 26.57
N ILE A 197 0.71 3.81 26.28
CA ILE A 197 1.89 3.46 25.48
C ILE A 197 3.11 3.21 26.39
N GLU A 198 3.60 2.00 26.36
CA GLU A 198 4.89 1.62 26.95
C GLU A 198 5.94 1.53 25.84
N ILE A 199 7.09 2.24 25.99
CA ILE A 199 8.17 2.19 25.00
C ILE A 199 9.24 1.21 25.49
N MET A 200 9.52 0.19 24.68
CA MET A 200 10.64 -0.73 24.88
C MET A 200 11.78 -0.37 23.92
N TRP A 201 12.83 0.18 24.49
CA TRP A 201 14.03 0.59 23.76
C TRP A 201 14.98 -0.56 23.46
N ASN A 202 15.77 -0.40 22.41
CA ASN A 202 16.77 -1.36 21.99
C ASN A 202 16.18 -2.79 21.80
N THR A 203 14.93 -2.85 21.35
CA THR A 203 14.18 -4.11 21.26
C THR A 203 13.70 -4.33 19.85
N GLU A 204 13.91 -5.53 19.35
CA GLU A 204 13.43 -5.98 18.03
C GLU A 204 12.61 -7.26 18.17
N VAL A 205 11.70 -7.49 17.22
CA VAL A 205 11.00 -8.78 17.08
C VAL A 205 11.93 -9.74 16.34
N VAL A 206 12.05 -10.97 16.83
CA VAL A 206 12.83 -12.03 16.17
C VAL A 206 11.97 -13.19 15.68
N GLU A 207 10.74 -13.33 16.19
CA GLU A 207 9.77 -14.33 15.74
C GLU A 207 8.36 -13.88 16.14
N VAL A 208 7.38 -14.15 15.27
CA VAL A 208 5.95 -14.06 15.60
C VAL A 208 5.45 -15.45 15.88
N VAL A 209 4.78 -15.64 17.02
CA VAL A 209 4.28 -16.94 17.48
C VAL A 209 2.76 -16.93 17.61
N GLY A 210 2.15 -18.09 17.43
CA GLY A 210 0.71 -18.21 17.55
C GLY A 210 0.21 -19.63 17.29
N ASP A 211 -1.11 -19.76 17.25
CA ASP A 211 -1.76 -21.04 16.96
C ASP A 211 -1.56 -21.40 15.49
N SER A 212 -1.28 -22.66 15.23
CA SER A 212 -1.18 -23.20 13.87
C SER A 212 -2.46 -23.98 13.50
N PRO A 213 -2.71 -24.28 12.22
CA PRO A 213 -3.85 -25.09 11.81
C PRO A 213 -3.88 -26.50 12.41
N SER A 214 -2.75 -26.96 12.95
CA SER A 214 -2.63 -28.25 13.64
C SER A 214 -3.06 -28.20 15.10
N THR A 215 -3.37 -27.03 15.67
CA THR A 215 -3.94 -26.89 17.00
C THR A 215 -5.45 -27.12 16.99
N SER A 216 -6.01 -27.49 18.15
CA SER A 216 -7.42 -27.88 18.29
C SER A 216 -8.45 -26.80 17.88
N SER A 217 -8.04 -25.55 17.70
CA SER A 217 -8.89 -24.45 17.27
C SER A 217 -9.07 -24.37 15.75
N GLY A 218 -8.17 -24.96 14.94
CA GLY A 218 -8.19 -24.87 13.48
C GLY A 218 -8.01 -23.46 12.92
N GLN A 219 -7.81 -22.46 13.77
CA GLN A 219 -7.63 -21.06 13.39
C GLN A 219 -6.16 -20.68 13.49
N VAL A 220 -5.66 -20.03 12.42
CA VAL A 220 -4.34 -19.38 12.44
C VAL A 220 -4.51 -18.04 13.14
N LYS A 221 -3.86 -17.84 14.30
CA LYS A 221 -3.91 -16.58 15.04
C LYS A 221 -2.63 -16.33 15.79
N MET A 222 -2.11 -15.12 15.69
CA MET A 222 -1.00 -14.67 16.52
C MET A 222 -1.40 -14.66 18.00
N THR A 223 -0.50 -15.12 18.88
CA THR A 223 -0.67 -15.10 20.35
C THR A 223 0.47 -14.40 21.07
N GLY A 224 1.57 -14.11 20.36
CA GLY A 224 2.73 -13.45 20.97
C GLY A 224 3.89 -13.26 20.01
N LEU A 225 4.99 -12.82 20.59
CA LEU A 225 6.24 -12.50 19.94
C LEU A 225 7.42 -13.06 20.73
N LYS A 226 8.49 -13.45 20.03
CA LYS A 226 9.82 -13.46 20.65
C LYS A 226 10.49 -12.13 20.32
N ILE A 227 10.96 -11.46 21.35
CA ILE A 227 11.66 -10.19 21.26
C ILE A 227 13.08 -10.32 21.75
N LYS A 228 13.98 -9.50 21.22
CA LYS A 228 15.39 -9.50 21.56
C LYS A 228 15.84 -8.10 21.94
N ASN A 229 16.52 -7.97 23.07
CA ASN A 229 17.19 -6.73 23.43
C ASN A 229 18.53 -6.63 22.69
N ASN A 230 18.73 -5.59 21.91
CA ASN A 230 19.90 -5.40 21.06
C ASN A 230 21.18 -5.07 21.83
N LYS A 231 21.06 -4.62 23.11
CA LYS A 231 22.23 -4.33 23.96
C LYS A 231 22.67 -5.57 24.76
N THR A 232 21.71 -6.26 25.40
CA THR A 232 22.01 -7.41 26.23
C THR A 232 22.04 -8.74 25.46
N GLN A 233 21.49 -8.75 24.21
CA GLN A 233 21.28 -9.94 23.39
C GLN A 233 20.31 -10.95 24.00
N GLU A 234 19.63 -10.59 25.07
CA GLU A 234 18.63 -11.42 25.74
C GLU A 234 17.38 -11.56 24.88
N VAL A 235 16.90 -12.79 24.72
CA VAL A 235 15.65 -13.13 24.04
C VAL A 235 14.60 -13.49 25.07
N SER A 236 13.40 -12.94 24.94
CA SER A 236 12.27 -13.22 25.84
C SER A 236 10.97 -13.34 25.05
N ASP A 237 9.99 -14.03 25.65
CA ASP A 237 8.64 -14.13 25.11
C ASP A 237 7.78 -12.95 25.59
N MET A 238 6.96 -12.44 24.67
CA MET A 238 5.97 -11.39 24.94
C MET A 238 4.61 -11.85 24.43
N GLN A 239 3.61 -11.91 25.31
CA GLN A 239 2.23 -12.11 24.90
C GLN A 239 1.66 -10.84 24.30
N ALA A 240 1.04 -10.96 23.14
CA ALA A 240 0.36 -9.87 22.44
C ALA A 240 -0.72 -10.43 21.51
N ASP A 241 -1.81 -9.68 21.37
CA ASP A 241 -2.92 -10.05 20.49
C ASP A 241 -2.70 -9.56 19.05
N GLY A 242 -1.83 -8.57 18.85
CA GLY A 242 -1.55 -8.00 17.54
C GLY A 242 -0.18 -7.32 17.45
N LEU A 243 0.39 -7.40 16.24
CA LEU A 243 1.63 -6.74 15.83
C LEU A 243 1.35 -5.80 14.67
N PHE A 244 1.69 -4.52 14.82
CA PHE A 244 1.64 -3.52 13.76
C PHE A 244 3.05 -3.15 13.33
N VAL A 245 3.38 -3.42 12.05
CA VAL A 245 4.71 -3.20 11.50
C VAL A 245 4.76 -1.82 10.84
N ALA A 246 5.18 -0.80 11.60
CA ALA A 246 5.19 0.61 11.21
C ALA A 246 6.62 1.10 10.84
N ILE A 247 7.32 0.35 9.98
CA ILE A 247 8.70 0.67 9.54
C ILE A 247 8.77 1.33 8.17
N GLY A 248 7.61 1.75 7.65
CA GLY A 248 7.46 2.48 6.40
C GLY A 248 7.06 1.62 5.22
N HIS A 249 6.92 2.27 4.05
CA HIS A 249 6.54 1.66 2.80
C HIS A 249 7.64 1.88 1.76
N LYS A 250 7.58 1.12 0.68
CA LYS A 250 8.42 1.27 -0.51
C LYS A 250 7.51 1.38 -1.74
N PRO A 251 7.46 2.54 -2.41
CA PRO A 251 6.69 2.67 -3.64
C PRO A 251 7.35 1.85 -4.76
N ASN A 252 6.54 1.28 -5.65
CA ASN A 252 7.01 0.52 -6.81
C ASN A 252 7.33 1.49 -7.96
N THR A 253 8.46 2.17 -7.86
CA THR A 253 8.87 3.26 -8.77
C THR A 253 10.21 3.04 -9.47
N GLU A 254 10.85 1.90 -9.28
CA GLU A 254 12.19 1.63 -9.80
C GLU A 254 12.26 1.81 -11.33
N ILE A 255 11.23 1.37 -12.05
CA ILE A 255 11.17 1.48 -13.52
C ILE A 255 10.96 2.93 -14.02
N PHE A 256 10.58 3.85 -13.12
CA PHE A 256 10.36 5.27 -13.43
C PHE A 256 11.52 6.15 -13.00
N ALA A 257 12.56 5.58 -12.37
CA ALA A 257 13.75 6.34 -11.96
C ALA A 257 14.44 6.96 -13.16
N GLY A 258 14.73 8.27 -13.09
CA GLY A 258 15.27 9.04 -14.21
C GLY A 258 14.27 9.39 -15.33
N GLN A 259 13.05 8.87 -15.27
CA GLN A 259 11.94 9.19 -16.19
C GLN A 259 10.96 10.19 -15.58
N LEU A 260 10.65 10.04 -14.29
CA LEU A 260 9.76 10.91 -13.53
C LEU A 260 10.49 11.52 -12.33
N ALA A 261 10.01 12.68 -11.87
CA ALA A 261 10.48 13.24 -10.62
C ALA A 261 9.97 12.39 -9.45
N LEU A 262 10.89 11.94 -8.59
CA LEU A 262 10.61 11.22 -7.35
C LEU A 262 11.01 12.09 -6.16
N ASP A 263 10.30 11.92 -5.05
CA ASP A 263 10.67 12.55 -3.77
C ASP A 263 11.85 11.81 -3.11
N SER A 264 12.30 12.31 -1.95
CA SER A 264 13.44 11.74 -1.21
C SER A 264 13.24 10.33 -0.69
N VAL A 265 12.01 9.81 -0.68
CA VAL A 265 11.65 8.45 -0.23
C VAL A 265 11.15 7.58 -1.38
N GLY A 266 11.16 8.11 -2.61
CA GLY A 266 10.94 7.36 -3.85
C GLY A 266 9.51 7.43 -4.40
N TYR A 267 8.60 8.22 -3.84
CA TYR A 267 7.24 8.40 -4.39
C TYR A 267 7.25 9.33 -5.60
N ILE A 268 6.35 9.09 -6.55
CA ILE A 268 6.19 9.98 -7.72
C ILE A 268 5.64 11.33 -7.25
N VAL A 269 6.34 12.40 -7.64
CA VAL A 269 5.89 13.78 -7.35
C VAL A 269 4.83 14.18 -8.37
N THR A 270 3.64 14.54 -7.89
CA THR A 270 2.56 15.11 -8.69
C THR A 270 2.44 16.62 -8.49
N LYS A 271 1.87 17.32 -9.47
CA LYS A 271 1.56 18.75 -9.36
C LYS A 271 0.47 18.96 -8.30
N SER A 272 0.50 20.08 -7.60
CA SER A 272 -0.51 20.42 -6.58
C SER A 272 -1.92 20.36 -7.18
N HIS A 273 -2.84 19.70 -6.46
CA HIS A 273 -4.25 19.50 -6.85
C HIS A 273 -4.47 18.81 -8.21
N SER A 274 -3.50 18.01 -8.66
CA SER A 274 -3.57 17.25 -9.90
C SER A 274 -2.82 15.93 -9.76
N THR A 275 -3.07 15.01 -10.69
CA THR A 275 -2.32 13.75 -10.83
C THR A 275 -1.19 13.85 -11.84
N ALA A 276 -1.02 15.03 -12.47
CA ALA A 276 0.03 15.27 -13.46
C ALA A 276 1.43 15.17 -12.85
N THR A 277 2.31 14.42 -13.51
CA THR A 277 3.70 14.23 -13.09
C THR A 277 4.62 15.31 -13.67
N SER A 278 5.93 15.09 -13.61
CA SER A 278 6.93 15.94 -14.28
C SER A 278 6.91 15.86 -15.80
N VAL A 279 6.24 14.86 -16.39
CA VAL A 279 6.13 14.65 -17.83
C VAL A 279 4.70 14.85 -18.30
N ASP A 280 4.48 15.76 -19.25
CA ASP A 280 3.15 16.04 -19.78
C ASP A 280 2.58 14.83 -20.54
N GLY A 281 1.38 14.39 -20.14
CA GLY A 281 0.70 13.19 -20.63
C GLY A 281 0.96 11.95 -19.78
N VAL A 282 1.76 12.08 -18.70
CA VAL A 282 1.97 11.02 -17.70
C VAL A 282 1.37 11.46 -16.37
N TYR A 283 0.54 10.61 -15.79
CA TYR A 283 -0.20 10.83 -14.55
C TYR A 283 0.12 9.75 -13.53
N ALA A 284 -0.02 10.06 -12.25
CA ALA A 284 0.16 9.09 -11.18
C ALA A 284 -0.97 9.18 -10.15
N GLY A 285 -1.45 8.03 -9.66
CA GLY A 285 -2.49 7.96 -8.66
C GLY A 285 -2.35 6.72 -7.76
N GLY A 286 -2.97 6.77 -6.57
CA GLY A 286 -2.84 5.77 -5.53
C GLY A 286 -1.53 5.90 -4.76
N ASP A 287 -1.20 4.84 -4.04
CA ASP A 287 -0.11 4.82 -3.07
C ASP A 287 1.28 5.06 -3.69
N VAL A 288 1.44 4.93 -4.99
CA VAL A 288 2.70 5.24 -5.69
C VAL A 288 3.06 6.73 -5.63
N ALA A 289 2.05 7.60 -5.42
CA ALA A 289 2.20 9.06 -5.28
C ALA A 289 1.67 9.59 -3.94
N ASP A 290 0.99 8.75 -3.14
CA ASP A 290 0.43 9.11 -1.83
C ASP A 290 1.22 8.45 -0.71
N HIS A 291 2.14 9.19 -0.09
CA HIS A 291 2.88 8.73 1.08
C HIS A 291 2.18 9.01 2.42
N ILE A 292 0.99 9.66 2.38
CA ILE A 292 0.27 10.14 3.57
C ILE A 292 -0.88 9.20 3.94
N TYR A 293 -1.86 9.05 3.06
CA TYR A 293 -3.13 8.38 3.39
C TYR A 293 -3.08 6.88 3.17
N ARG A 294 -2.65 6.43 2.00
CA ARG A 294 -2.55 5.01 1.62
C ARG A 294 -3.82 4.21 1.96
N GLN A 295 -4.96 4.73 1.53
CA GLN A 295 -6.26 4.11 1.72
C GLN A 295 -6.87 3.71 0.37
N ALA A 296 -7.62 2.60 0.35
CA ALA A 296 -8.27 2.11 -0.86
C ALA A 296 -9.18 3.18 -1.50
N VAL A 297 -9.94 3.91 -0.68
CA VAL A 297 -10.86 4.95 -1.17
C VAL A 297 -10.12 6.18 -1.70
N SER A 298 -9.02 6.61 -1.07
CA SER A 298 -8.20 7.72 -1.59
C SER A 298 -7.47 7.31 -2.88
N ALA A 299 -7.00 6.07 -2.94
CA ALA A 299 -6.40 5.50 -4.15
C ALA A 299 -7.41 5.45 -5.30
N ALA A 300 -8.63 4.98 -5.07
CA ALA A 300 -9.71 5.01 -6.06
C ALA A 300 -10.02 6.44 -6.52
N GLY A 301 -10.09 7.40 -5.58
CA GLY A 301 -10.31 8.82 -5.89
C GLY A 301 -9.23 9.41 -6.79
N THR A 302 -7.96 9.16 -6.48
CA THR A 302 -6.84 9.64 -7.32
C THR A 302 -6.76 8.90 -8.65
N GLY A 303 -7.16 7.63 -8.72
CA GLY A 303 -7.33 6.90 -9.99
C GLY A 303 -8.38 7.54 -10.90
N CYS A 304 -9.52 7.95 -10.33
CA CYS A 304 -10.54 8.73 -11.03
C CYS A 304 -9.97 10.06 -11.57
N MET A 305 -9.26 10.81 -10.72
CA MET A 305 -8.64 12.08 -11.10
C MET A 305 -7.64 11.90 -12.25
N ALA A 306 -6.80 10.85 -12.19
CA ALA A 306 -5.82 10.57 -13.23
C ALA A 306 -6.46 10.26 -14.59
N ALA A 307 -7.56 9.53 -14.60
CA ALA A 307 -8.30 9.25 -15.82
C ALA A 307 -8.91 10.52 -16.43
N LEU A 308 -9.46 11.42 -15.61
CA LEU A 308 -10.02 12.69 -16.07
C LEU A 308 -8.93 13.66 -16.56
N ASP A 309 -7.77 13.69 -15.89
CA ASP A 309 -6.62 14.48 -16.35
C ASP A 309 -6.08 13.97 -17.70
N ALA A 310 -6.00 12.64 -17.87
CA ALA A 310 -5.57 12.00 -19.12
C ALA A 310 -6.56 12.26 -20.27
N GLU A 311 -7.86 12.14 -20.01
CA GLU A 311 -8.92 12.43 -20.99
C GLU A 311 -8.83 13.89 -21.48
N LYS A 312 -8.71 14.83 -20.56
CA LYS A 312 -8.55 16.25 -20.88
C LYS A 312 -7.28 16.54 -21.71
N TYR A 313 -6.20 15.83 -21.43
CA TYR A 313 -4.95 15.96 -22.19
C TYR A 313 -5.12 15.43 -23.62
N LEU A 314 -5.67 14.21 -23.77
CA LEU A 314 -5.88 13.58 -25.08
C LEU A 314 -6.85 14.39 -25.98
N SER A 315 -7.92 14.94 -25.40
CA SER A 315 -8.88 15.77 -26.10
C SER A 315 -8.23 17.02 -26.72
N LYS A 316 -7.22 17.61 -26.06
CA LYS A 316 -6.48 18.76 -26.59
C LYS A 316 -5.49 18.38 -27.68
N GLN A 317 -5.08 17.15 -27.78
CA GLN A 317 -4.17 16.66 -28.83
C GLN A 317 -4.92 16.30 -30.10
N ALA A 318 -6.22 16.01 -30.00
CA ALA A 318 -7.09 15.68 -31.14
C ALA A 318 -7.70 16.91 -31.83
N SER A 319 -7.58 18.09 -31.19
CA SER A 319 -8.02 19.39 -31.75
C SER A 319 -6.88 20.10 -32.46
#